data_412b5b59b89d1b98f98a0abf242fa500
#
_entry.id   412b5b59b89d1b98f98a0abf242fa500
#
_cell.length_a   1.000
_cell.length_b   1.000
_cell.length_c   1.000
_cell.angle_alpha   90.00
_cell.angle_beta   90.00
_cell.angle_gamma   90.00
#
_symmetry.space_group_name_H-M   'P 1'
#
loop_
_entity.id
_entity.type
_entity.pdbx_description
1 polymer ?
#
loop_
_entity_poly.entity_id
_entity_poly.type
_entity_poly.pdbx_seq_one_letter_code
_entity_poly.pdbx_strand_id
1 'polypeptide(L)'
;IEQGVKKAIDVRRDFHIDVKLMYYERFNNTSFTERYKECLSSNPNGVIIVPSDIDVTKEFTDKLHELQIPFIMLDSYMPDLKPLSFFGQDSFCSGYFAAKMLMLIAANQKEIMLFKQIKDGRVTSKQQVNREVGFRHYMHDHFPNVKITEFCIPFKGTRSEYDNMLKTFFETHPDVHHCITLNSKAH
;
A
#
# COMPACT_ATOMS: atom_id res chain seq x y z
N ILE A 1 5.34 7.01 -12.74
CA ILE A 1 4.38 6.31 -13.65
C ILE A 1 4.26 7.09 -14.96
N GLU A 2 3.86 8.36 -14.96
CA GLU A 2 3.63 9.18 -16.17
C GLU A 2 4.82 9.15 -17.15
N GLN A 3 6.04 9.40 -16.65
CA GLN A 3 7.25 9.35 -17.49
C GLN A 3 7.49 7.97 -18.12
N GLY A 4 7.20 6.90 -17.38
CA GLY A 4 7.30 5.53 -17.89
C GLY A 4 6.29 5.25 -19.00
N VAL A 5 5.06 5.72 -18.84
CA VAL A 5 4.01 5.60 -19.86
C VAL A 5 4.40 6.36 -21.12
N LYS A 6 4.84 7.62 -21.02
CA LYS A 6 5.30 8.41 -22.16
C LYS A 6 6.44 7.71 -22.90
N LYS A 7 7.45 7.22 -22.16
CA LYS A 7 8.58 6.48 -22.76
C LYS A 7 8.13 5.18 -23.46
N ALA A 8 7.17 4.46 -22.88
CA ALA A 8 6.65 3.23 -23.49
C ALA A 8 5.93 3.51 -24.81
N ILE A 9 5.15 4.60 -24.89
CA ILE A 9 4.48 5.05 -26.12
C ILE A 9 5.51 5.42 -27.18
N ASP A 10 6.55 6.17 -26.80
CA ASP A 10 7.61 6.59 -27.74
C ASP A 10 8.37 5.42 -28.37
N VAL A 11 8.51 4.32 -27.64
CA VAL A 11 9.18 3.10 -28.12
C VAL A 11 8.27 2.27 -29.04
N ARG A 12 6.96 2.35 -28.86
CA ARG A 12 5.96 1.53 -29.60
C ARG A 12 5.21 2.35 -30.64
N ARG A 13 5.95 3.04 -31.49
CA ARG A 13 5.41 3.88 -32.59
C ARG A 13 4.65 3.10 -33.65
N ASP A 14 4.81 1.78 -33.68
CA ASP A 14 4.09 0.84 -34.54
C ASP A 14 2.61 0.68 -34.13
N PHE A 15 2.25 1.11 -32.91
CA PHE A 15 0.87 1.12 -32.43
C PHE A 15 0.37 2.56 -32.23
N HIS A 16 -0.86 2.82 -32.63
CA HIS A 16 -1.53 4.05 -32.25
C HIS A 16 -2.05 3.91 -30.82
N ILE A 17 -1.32 4.47 -29.85
CA ILE A 17 -1.65 4.40 -28.43
C ILE A 17 -2.00 5.80 -27.94
N ASP A 18 -3.26 6.01 -27.56
CA ASP A 18 -3.71 7.21 -26.87
C ASP A 18 -3.90 6.90 -25.38
N VAL A 19 -3.26 7.67 -24.49
CA VAL A 19 -3.29 7.44 -23.04
C VAL A 19 -3.85 8.67 -22.34
N LYS A 20 -5.00 8.51 -21.71
CA LYS A 20 -5.60 9.51 -20.83
C LYS A 20 -5.23 9.22 -19.38
N LEU A 21 -4.49 10.14 -18.76
CA LEU A 21 -4.14 10.05 -17.33
C LEU A 21 -5.25 10.69 -16.50
N MET A 22 -5.77 9.94 -15.52
CA MET A 22 -6.78 10.39 -14.58
C MET A 22 -6.25 10.34 -13.17
N TYR A 23 -6.17 11.50 -12.53
CA TYR A 23 -5.66 11.61 -11.15
C TYR A 23 -6.83 11.69 -10.17
N TYR A 24 -6.71 10.98 -9.07
CA TYR A 24 -7.64 11.04 -7.96
C TYR A 24 -6.91 11.38 -6.66
N GLU A 25 -7.63 11.93 -5.71
CA GLU A 25 -7.08 12.23 -4.39
C GLU A 25 -6.97 10.94 -3.56
N ARG A 26 -5.76 10.66 -3.09
CA ARG A 26 -5.48 9.45 -2.32
C ARG A 26 -6.36 9.39 -1.06
N PHE A 27 -6.95 8.24 -0.78
CA PHE A 27 -7.89 7.99 0.33
C PHE A 27 -9.21 8.76 0.27
N ASN A 28 -9.53 9.36 -0.87
CA ASN A 28 -10.82 9.99 -1.14
C ASN A 28 -11.63 9.12 -2.12
N ASN A 29 -12.54 8.33 -1.56
CA ASN A 29 -13.35 7.40 -2.34
C ASN A 29 -14.25 8.12 -3.35
N THR A 30 -14.76 9.32 -3.00
CA THR A 30 -15.56 10.14 -3.91
C THR A 30 -14.74 10.58 -5.13
N SER A 31 -13.51 11.07 -4.90
CA SER A 31 -12.62 11.47 -5.99
C SER A 31 -12.28 10.28 -6.90
N PHE A 32 -12.02 9.10 -6.34
CA PHE A 32 -11.79 7.89 -7.14
C PHE A 32 -13.04 7.50 -7.95
N THR A 33 -14.23 7.56 -7.33
CA THR A 33 -15.51 7.22 -7.97
C THR A 33 -15.80 8.16 -9.15
N GLU A 34 -15.56 9.45 -9.01
CA GLU A 34 -15.70 10.41 -10.10
C GLU A 34 -14.77 10.09 -11.28
N ARG A 35 -13.52 9.77 -11.00
CA ARG A 35 -12.53 9.43 -12.04
C ARG A 35 -12.86 8.14 -12.76
N TYR A 36 -13.28 7.09 -12.04
CA TYR A 36 -13.63 5.85 -12.73
C TYR A 36 -14.91 5.98 -13.58
N LYS A 37 -15.90 6.78 -13.16
CA LYS A 37 -17.08 7.08 -13.99
C LYS A 37 -16.70 7.84 -15.27
N GLU A 38 -15.80 8.81 -15.15
CA GLU A 38 -15.23 9.50 -16.31
C GLU A 38 -14.46 8.52 -17.22
N CYS A 39 -13.70 7.59 -16.66
CA CYS A 39 -12.99 6.55 -17.39
C CYS A 39 -13.97 5.68 -18.19
N LEU A 40 -15.00 5.16 -17.55
CA LEU A 40 -16.00 4.32 -18.21
C LEU A 40 -16.74 5.07 -19.33
N SER A 41 -17.07 6.34 -19.13
CA SER A 41 -17.73 7.17 -20.16
C SER A 41 -16.86 7.44 -21.40
N SER A 42 -15.54 7.33 -21.27
CA SER A 42 -14.60 7.46 -22.39
C SER A 42 -14.45 6.19 -23.24
N ASN A 43 -15.11 5.11 -22.85
CA ASN A 43 -15.08 3.80 -23.53
C ASN A 43 -13.65 3.33 -23.90
N PRO A 44 -12.74 3.14 -22.93
CA PRO A 44 -11.35 2.79 -23.19
C PRO A 44 -11.21 1.35 -23.67
N ASN A 45 -10.17 1.08 -24.50
CA ASN A 45 -9.82 -0.29 -24.90
C ASN A 45 -9.16 -1.11 -23.80
N GLY A 46 -8.68 -0.46 -22.75
CA GLY A 46 -8.05 -1.11 -21.58
C GLY A 46 -7.74 -0.09 -20.51
N VAL A 47 -7.59 -0.54 -19.27
CA VAL A 47 -7.37 0.33 -18.12
C VAL A 47 -6.17 -0.12 -17.29
N ILE A 48 -5.35 0.83 -16.89
CA ILE A 48 -4.30 0.64 -15.89
C ILE A 48 -4.76 1.28 -14.59
N ILE A 49 -4.94 0.48 -13.55
CA ILE A 49 -5.50 0.91 -12.28
C ILE A 49 -4.41 0.94 -11.21
N VAL A 50 -4.23 2.09 -10.55
CA VAL A 50 -3.63 2.16 -9.22
C VAL A 50 -4.80 2.07 -8.23
N PRO A 51 -4.97 0.96 -7.48
CA PRO A 51 -6.15 0.79 -6.65
C PRO A 51 -6.23 1.81 -5.50
N SER A 52 -7.45 2.18 -5.13
CA SER A 52 -7.76 2.95 -3.93
C SER A 52 -8.22 2.00 -2.80
N ASP A 53 -9.33 2.32 -2.14
CA ASP A 53 -10.01 1.44 -1.21
C ASP A 53 -10.57 0.20 -1.93
N ILE A 54 -10.68 -0.94 -1.21
CA ILE A 54 -11.03 -2.21 -1.83
C ILE A 54 -12.47 -2.19 -2.39
N ASP A 55 -13.41 -1.57 -1.69
CA ASP A 55 -14.82 -1.63 -2.05
C ASP A 55 -15.08 -0.81 -3.33
N VAL A 56 -14.57 0.42 -3.39
CA VAL A 56 -14.73 1.26 -4.59
C VAL A 56 -13.89 0.76 -5.77
N THR A 57 -12.75 0.14 -5.51
CA THR A 57 -11.97 -0.51 -6.58
C THR A 57 -12.71 -1.72 -7.13
N LYS A 58 -13.34 -2.50 -6.25
CA LYS A 58 -14.19 -3.64 -6.67
C LYS A 58 -15.37 -3.17 -7.53
N GLU A 59 -16.09 -2.14 -7.11
CA GLU A 59 -17.19 -1.57 -7.90
C GLU A 59 -16.72 -1.18 -9.32
N PHE A 60 -15.57 -0.54 -9.44
CA PHE A 60 -15.00 -0.18 -10.73
C PHE A 60 -14.63 -1.40 -11.57
N THR A 61 -13.94 -2.37 -10.99
CA THR A 61 -13.52 -3.58 -11.73
C THR A 61 -14.69 -4.47 -12.13
N ASP A 62 -15.75 -4.55 -11.32
CA ASP A 62 -17.00 -5.24 -11.69
C ASP A 62 -17.60 -4.60 -12.96
N LYS A 63 -17.61 -3.27 -13.06
CA LYS A 63 -18.05 -2.56 -14.30
C LYS A 63 -17.15 -2.83 -15.50
N LEU A 64 -15.84 -2.91 -15.30
CA LEU A 64 -14.91 -3.26 -16.38
C LEU A 64 -15.15 -4.69 -16.88
N HIS A 65 -15.43 -5.63 -15.98
CA HIS A 65 -15.79 -6.99 -16.35
C HIS A 65 -17.13 -7.07 -17.11
N GLU A 66 -18.17 -6.34 -16.66
CA GLU A 66 -19.46 -6.25 -17.36
C GLU A 66 -19.30 -5.73 -18.78
N LEU A 67 -18.42 -4.73 -18.97
CA LEU A 67 -18.14 -4.11 -20.28
C LEU A 67 -17.05 -4.86 -21.08
N GLN A 68 -16.50 -5.92 -20.55
CA GLN A 68 -15.38 -6.69 -21.14
C GLN A 68 -14.14 -5.83 -21.44
N ILE A 69 -13.91 -4.80 -20.65
CA ILE A 69 -12.74 -3.94 -20.75
C ILE A 69 -11.58 -4.57 -19.95
N PRO A 70 -10.47 -4.95 -20.59
CA PRO A 70 -9.33 -5.52 -19.90
C PRO A 70 -8.65 -4.50 -19.00
N PHE A 71 -8.16 -4.95 -17.84
CA PHE A 71 -7.40 -4.07 -16.95
C PHE A 71 -6.23 -4.77 -16.29
N ILE A 72 -5.22 -3.97 -15.94
CA ILE A 72 -4.08 -4.38 -15.13
C ILE A 72 -3.97 -3.50 -13.88
N MET A 73 -3.32 -4.02 -12.85
CA MET A 73 -3.11 -3.27 -11.61
C MET A 73 -1.65 -2.84 -11.46
N LEU A 74 -1.46 -1.64 -10.94
CA LEU A 74 -0.14 -1.11 -10.55
C LEU A 74 -0.08 -0.85 -9.05
N ASP A 75 1.11 -1.03 -8.47
CA ASP A 75 1.47 -0.70 -7.09
C ASP A 75 0.79 -1.58 -6.03
N SER A 76 -0.53 -1.74 -6.05
CA SER A 76 -1.28 -2.56 -5.10
C SER A 76 -2.00 -3.70 -5.80
N TYR A 77 -1.83 -4.93 -5.29
CA TYR A 77 -2.42 -6.15 -5.88
C TYR A 77 -3.65 -6.61 -5.12
N MET A 78 -4.72 -6.81 -5.86
CA MET A 78 -6.01 -7.34 -5.38
C MET A 78 -6.41 -8.53 -6.27
N PRO A 79 -5.92 -9.75 -5.97
CA PRO A 79 -6.11 -10.92 -6.84
C PRO A 79 -7.58 -11.30 -7.03
N ASP A 80 -8.40 -11.08 -6.00
CA ASP A 80 -9.84 -11.39 -6.01
C ASP A 80 -10.60 -10.59 -7.08
N LEU A 81 -10.05 -9.48 -7.55
CA LEU A 81 -10.61 -8.65 -8.61
C LEU A 81 -10.21 -9.09 -10.03
N LYS A 82 -9.42 -10.16 -10.14
CA LYS A 82 -9.04 -10.83 -11.41
C LYS A 82 -8.48 -9.89 -12.49
N PRO A 83 -7.47 -9.07 -12.19
CA PRO A 83 -6.79 -8.29 -13.23
C PRO A 83 -6.06 -9.22 -14.21
N LEU A 84 -5.86 -8.79 -15.46
CA LEU A 84 -5.04 -9.55 -16.42
C LEU A 84 -3.59 -9.69 -15.96
N SER A 85 -3.07 -8.68 -15.27
CA SER A 85 -1.71 -8.68 -14.74
C SER A 85 -1.57 -7.65 -13.63
N PHE A 86 -0.47 -7.78 -12.89
CA PHE A 86 -0.08 -6.84 -11.84
C PHE A 86 1.40 -6.46 -12.01
N PHE A 87 1.68 -5.19 -11.83
CA PHE A 87 3.03 -4.67 -11.78
C PHE A 87 3.23 -3.87 -10.48
N GLY A 88 4.07 -4.38 -9.62
CA GLY A 88 4.35 -3.75 -8.34
C GLY A 88 5.30 -4.59 -7.48
N GLN A 89 5.57 -4.10 -6.29
CA GLN A 89 6.40 -4.79 -5.33
C GLN A 89 5.60 -5.91 -4.64
N ASP A 90 6.23 -7.07 -4.46
CA ASP A 90 5.72 -8.09 -3.55
C ASP A 90 5.81 -7.58 -2.12
N SER A 91 4.65 -7.23 -1.56
CA SER A 91 4.56 -6.63 -0.23
C SER A 91 4.91 -7.62 0.89
N PHE A 92 4.61 -8.92 0.71
CA PHE A 92 5.01 -9.94 1.68
C PHE A 92 6.53 -10.09 1.71
N CYS A 93 7.15 -10.32 0.56
CA CYS A 93 8.61 -10.41 0.44
C CYS A 93 9.30 -9.13 0.92
N SER A 94 8.71 -7.96 0.66
CA SER A 94 9.21 -6.68 1.16
C SER A 94 9.23 -6.63 2.69
N GLY A 95 8.14 -7.06 3.34
CA GLY A 95 8.06 -7.12 4.81
C GLY A 95 9.01 -8.13 5.42
N TYR A 96 9.11 -9.32 4.83
CA TYR A 96 10.03 -10.38 5.23
C TYR A 96 11.50 -9.90 5.16
N PHE A 97 11.87 -9.28 4.04
CA PHE A 97 13.20 -8.72 3.86
C PHE A 97 13.48 -7.56 4.82
N ALA A 98 12.51 -6.68 5.06
CA ALA A 98 12.65 -5.58 6.00
C ALA A 98 12.89 -6.08 7.45
N ALA A 99 12.23 -7.16 7.88
CA ALA A 99 12.51 -7.80 9.16
C ALA A 99 13.94 -8.32 9.22
N LYS A 100 14.40 -9.01 8.16
CA LYS A 100 15.78 -9.50 8.06
C LYS A 100 16.79 -8.36 8.18
N MET A 101 16.59 -7.27 7.47
CA MET A 101 17.49 -6.10 7.53
C MET A 101 17.47 -5.43 8.89
N LEU A 102 16.28 -5.28 9.51
CA LEU A 102 16.16 -4.73 10.86
C LEU A 102 16.95 -5.56 11.87
N MET A 103 16.85 -6.88 11.82
CA MET A 103 17.52 -7.76 12.78
C MET A 103 19.04 -7.85 12.60
N LEU A 104 19.59 -7.37 11.49
CA LEU A 104 21.05 -7.19 11.37
C LEU A 104 21.60 -6.12 12.34
N ILE A 105 20.79 -5.11 12.65
CA ILE A 105 21.16 -4.01 13.56
C ILE A 105 20.53 -4.15 14.94
N ALA A 106 19.44 -4.88 15.06
CA ALA A 106 18.63 -5.03 16.27
C ALA A 106 18.69 -6.45 16.88
N ALA A 107 19.72 -7.25 16.56
CA ALA A 107 19.79 -8.66 16.93
C ALA A 107 19.68 -8.94 18.45
N ASN A 108 20.12 -8.00 19.29
CA ASN A 108 20.11 -8.13 20.76
C ASN A 108 18.88 -7.47 21.40
N GLN A 109 17.95 -6.95 20.63
CA GLN A 109 16.76 -6.28 21.15
C GLN A 109 15.72 -7.33 21.58
N LYS A 110 15.07 -7.06 22.72
CA LYS A 110 13.99 -7.90 23.24
C LYS A 110 12.62 -7.45 22.75
N GLU A 111 12.53 -6.19 22.31
CA GLU A 111 11.29 -5.56 21.89
C GLU A 111 11.54 -4.63 20.69
N ILE A 112 10.63 -4.66 19.71
CA ILE A 112 10.68 -3.85 18.51
C ILE A 112 9.32 -3.20 18.30
N MET A 113 9.29 -1.92 17.95
CA MET A 113 8.06 -1.21 17.61
C MET A 113 7.67 -1.45 16.16
N LEU A 114 6.45 -1.92 15.95
CA LEU A 114 5.81 -2.02 14.65
C LEU A 114 4.88 -0.82 14.46
N PHE A 115 5.29 0.11 13.63
CA PHE A 115 4.54 1.33 13.35
C PHE A 115 3.48 1.09 12.27
N LYS A 116 2.22 1.38 12.58
CA LYS A 116 1.07 1.22 11.70
C LYS A 116 0.30 2.52 11.53
N GLN A 117 -0.19 2.75 10.34
CA GLN A 117 -1.18 3.78 10.10
C GLN A 117 -2.57 3.16 9.96
N ILE A 118 -3.53 3.69 10.70
CA ILE A 118 -4.91 3.19 10.75
C ILE A 118 -5.91 4.27 10.35
N LYS A 119 -7.02 3.86 9.74
CA LYS A 119 -8.19 4.71 9.48
C LYS A 119 -9.39 4.02 10.11
N ASP A 120 -10.14 4.74 10.94
CA ASP A 120 -11.33 4.22 11.65
C ASP A 120 -11.04 2.89 12.40
N GLY A 121 -9.88 2.84 13.07
CA GLY A 121 -9.42 1.68 13.84
C GLY A 121 -8.90 0.50 13.01
N ARG A 122 -8.78 0.62 11.70
CA ARG A 122 -8.38 -0.48 10.81
C ARG A 122 -7.25 -0.08 9.86
N VAL A 123 -6.42 -1.07 9.51
CA VAL A 123 -5.46 -0.93 8.41
C VAL A 123 -6.23 -1.09 7.09
N THR A 124 -6.26 -0.04 6.28
CA THR A 124 -7.00 -0.02 5.00
C THR A 124 -6.14 -0.39 3.80
N SER A 125 -4.82 -0.40 3.96
CA SER A 125 -3.88 -0.72 2.88
C SER A 125 -3.56 -2.21 2.85
N LYS A 126 -3.94 -2.90 1.78
CA LYS A 126 -3.59 -4.31 1.56
C LYS A 126 -2.07 -4.53 1.53
N GLN A 127 -1.32 -3.59 0.97
CA GLN A 127 0.15 -3.62 0.99
C GLN A 127 0.71 -3.57 2.40
N GLN A 128 0.17 -2.70 3.27
CA GLN A 128 0.61 -2.63 4.67
C GLN A 128 0.31 -3.94 5.40
N VAL A 129 -0.88 -4.51 5.21
CA VAL A 129 -1.24 -5.82 5.78
C VAL A 129 -0.26 -6.91 5.32
N ASN A 130 0.00 -7.02 4.03
CA ASN A 130 0.89 -8.05 3.49
C ASN A 130 2.34 -7.85 3.95
N ARG A 131 2.83 -6.60 4.06
CA ARG A 131 4.16 -6.32 4.64
C ARG A 131 4.23 -6.74 6.09
N GLU A 132 3.20 -6.47 6.86
CA GLU A 132 3.13 -6.94 8.26
C GLU A 132 3.17 -8.45 8.35
N VAL A 133 2.40 -9.15 7.53
CA VAL A 133 2.41 -10.63 7.50
C VAL A 133 3.82 -11.14 7.19
N GLY A 134 4.48 -10.60 6.18
CA GLY A 134 5.85 -10.99 5.84
C GLY A 134 6.85 -10.68 6.96
N PHE A 135 6.75 -9.51 7.57
CA PHE A 135 7.58 -9.13 8.71
C PHE A 135 7.41 -10.10 9.89
N ARG A 136 6.17 -10.36 10.29
CA ARG A 136 5.87 -11.27 11.41
C ARG A 136 6.28 -12.71 11.11
N HIS A 137 6.18 -13.15 9.87
CA HIS A 137 6.63 -14.48 9.45
C HIS A 137 8.14 -14.66 9.69
N TYR A 138 8.96 -13.71 9.20
CA TYR A 138 10.40 -13.75 9.46
C TYR A 138 10.73 -13.72 10.95
N MET A 139 10.08 -12.85 11.73
CA MET A 139 10.31 -12.73 13.17
C MET A 139 9.92 -14.00 13.91
N HIS A 140 8.80 -14.61 13.58
CA HIS A 140 8.36 -15.87 14.16
C HIS A 140 9.38 -17.00 13.93
N ASP A 141 9.91 -17.11 12.70
CA ASP A 141 10.78 -18.22 12.34
C ASP A 141 12.20 -18.07 12.88
N HIS A 142 12.70 -16.84 12.98
CA HIS A 142 14.10 -16.58 13.31
C HIS A 142 14.31 -15.92 14.68
N PHE A 143 13.33 -15.20 15.20
CA PHE A 143 13.42 -14.42 16.43
C PHE A 143 12.13 -14.52 17.27
N PRO A 144 11.68 -15.75 17.62
CA PRO A 144 10.37 -15.95 18.28
C PRO A 144 10.28 -15.32 19.68
N ASN A 145 11.41 -15.02 20.30
CA ASN A 145 11.47 -14.42 21.64
C ASN A 145 11.47 -12.87 21.62
N VAL A 146 11.51 -12.26 20.45
CA VAL A 146 11.45 -10.79 20.32
C VAL A 146 10.00 -10.35 20.32
N LYS A 147 9.65 -9.52 21.29
CA LYS A 147 8.32 -8.95 21.40
C LYS A 147 8.11 -7.88 20.31
N ILE A 148 6.98 -7.95 19.61
CA ILE A 148 6.56 -6.94 18.63
C ILE A 148 5.45 -6.11 19.25
N THR A 149 5.74 -4.86 19.56
CA THR A 149 4.77 -3.92 20.12
C THR A 149 4.26 -2.99 19.03
N GLU A 150 2.96 -2.98 18.86
CA GLU A 150 2.32 -2.16 17.82
C GLU A 150 2.16 -0.72 18.28
N PHE A 151 2.53 0.20 17.43
CA PHE A 151 2.23 1.61 17.58
C PHE A 151 1.36 2.07 16.41
N CYS A 152 0.10 2.38 16.71
CA CYS A 152 -0.90 2.74 15.72
C CYS A 152 -1.17 4.23 15.74
N ILE A 153 -0.99 4.92 14.60
CA ILE A 153 -1.40 6.31 14.46
C ILE A 153 -2.60 6.43 13.53
N PRO A 154 -3.53 7.36 13.81
CA PRO A 154 -4.64 7.63 12.92
C PRO A 154 -4.15 8.26 11.61
N PHE A 155 -4.88 8.02 10.52
CA PHE A 155 -4.58 8.60 9.21
C PHE A 155 -4.70 10.14 9.20
N LYS A 156 -5.65 10.66 9.97
CA LYS A 156 -5.86 12.10 10.17
C LYS A 156 -5.53 12.45 11.61
N GLY A 157 -4.59 13.35 11.76
CA GLY A 157 -4.18 13.90 13.07
C GLY A 157 -3.25 15.07 12.85
N THR A 158 -3.09 15.88 13.88
CA THR A 158 -2.13 16.97 13.91
C THR A 158 -0.76 16.46 14.34
N ARG A 159 0.31 17.19 13.99
CA ARG A 159 1.66 16.87 14.44
C ARG A 159 1.75 16.77 15.96
N SER A 160 1.10 17.69 16.69
CA SER A 160 1.10 17.69 18.15
C SER A 160 0.46 16.42 18.74
N GLU A 161 -0.61 15.91 18.13
CA GLU A 161 -1.23 14.64 18.55
C GLU A 161 -0.26 13.48 18.35
N TYR A 162 0.40 13.40 17.21
CA TYR A 162 1.38 12.34 16.93
C TYR A 162 2.59 12.42 17.87
N ASP A 163 3.12 13.62 18.13
CA ASP A 163 4.24 13.83 19.04
C ASP A 163 3.85 13.39 20.46
N ASN A 164 2.65 13.72 20.94
CA ASN A 164 2.15 13.26 22.24
C ASN A 164 1.97 11.74 22.32
N MET A 165 1.44 11.12 21.27
CA MET A 165 1.29 9.66 21.21
C MET A 165 2.67 8.96 21.24
N LEU A 166 3.65 9.46 20.49
CA LEU A 166 5.02 8.94 20.49
C LEU A 166 5.67 9.10 21.86
N LYS A 167 5.55 10.28 22.49
CA LYS A 167 6.05 10.53 23.84
C LYS A 167 5.50 9.54 24.83
N THR A 168 4.18 9.39 24.89
CA THR A 168 3.51 8.43 25.79
C THR A 168 3.96 7.00 25.52
N PHE A 169 4.14 6.63 24.25
CA PHE A 169 4.63 5.29 23.89
C PHE A 169 6.01 5.04 24.46
N PHE A 170 6.98 5.94 24.26
CA PHE A 170 8.34 5.75 24.77
C PHE A 170 8.47 5.89 26.29
N GLU A 171 7.58 6.64 26.93
CA GLU A 171 7.50 6.66 28.39
C GLU A 171 7.07 5.30 28.97
N THR A 172 6.23 4.57 28.26
CA THR A 172 5.75 3.23 28.66
C THR A 172 6.62 2.07 28.14
N HIS A 173 7.46 2.32 27.14
CA HIS A 173 8.35 1.35 26.49
C HIS A 173 9.78 1.89 26.35
N PRO A 174 10.46 2.18 27.47
CA PRO A 174 11.76 2.85 27.47
C PRO A 174 12.89 2.04 26.80
N ASP A 175 12.74 0.72 26.73
CA ASP A 175 13.73 -0.20 26.15
C ASP A 175 13.56 -0.41 24.64
N VAL A 176 12.54 0.19 24.02
CA VAL A 176 12.32 0.13 22.57
C VAL A 176 13.18 1.17 21.86
N HIS A 177 14.19 0.71 21.14
CA HIS A 177 15.13 1.58 20.39
C HIS A 177 15.06 1.38 18.88
N HIS A 178 14.33 0.39 18.41
CA HIS A 178 14.22 0.05 17.00
C HIS A 178 12.76 -0.07 16.59
N CYS A 179 12.47 0.49 15.43
CA CYS A 179 11.13 0.43 14.86
C CYS A 179 11.16 0.06 13.38
N ILE A 180 10.07 -0.46 12.91
CA ILE A 180 9.80 -0.63 11.50
C ILE A 180 8.52 0.08 11.10
N THR A 181 8.56 0.78 9.98
CA THR A 181 7.39 1.42 9.40
C THR A 181 6.92 0.62 8.19
N LEU A 182 5.62 0.37 8.09
CA LEU A 182 5.05 -0.44 7.01
C LEU A 182 4.59 0.38 5.80
N ASN A 183 4.64 1.70 5.90
CA ASN A 183 4.30 2.61 4.80
C ASN A 183 5.19 3.84 4.76
N SER A 184 5.21 4.53 3.62
CA SER A 184 6.06 5.69 3.35
C SER A 184 5.61 7.00 4.02
N LYS A 185 4.46 7.02 4.69
CA LYS A 185 3.94 8.22 5.37
C LYS A 185 4.24 8.27 6.88
N ALA A 186 5.00 7.32 7.35
CA ALA A 186 5.34 7.18 8.77
C ALA A 186 6.67 7.86 9.14
N HIS A 187 7.12 8.83 8.31
CA HIS A 187 8.32 9.62 8.61
C HIS A 187 7.93 10.98 9.18
#